data_79327ae0c7b49cc5c94f032dc50d9b3a
#
_entry.id   79327ae0c7b49cc5c94f032dc50d9b3a
#
_cell.length_a   1.000
_cell.length_b   1.000
_cell.length_c   1.000
_cell.angle_alpha   90.00
_cell.angle_beta   90.00
_cell.angle_gamma   90.00
#
_symmetry.space_group_name_H-M   'P 1'
#
loop_
_entity.id
_entity.type
_entity.pdbx_description
1 polymer ?
#
loop_
_entity_poly.entity_id
_entity_poly.type
_entity_poly.pdbx_seq_one_letter_code
_entity_poly.pdbx_strand_id
1 'polypeptide(L)'
;MGRSVCIVIPSVGNANELGIALDSLMAQTYYGPLEVVVVGPGGDPGRKQAESRGLRFIDDAGSRTRADACNIALDSTESNLVMFTDDDVIVPKDWVEKLTRWFERSEVAGVGGPNFAPPENSTLQQQIIDVSFCSKIFTAGTNYGRMGEGDLEEVEQLPGVNSAYRR
;
A
#
# COMPACT_ATOMS: atom_id res chain seq x y z
N MET A 1 15.97 -15.78 -6.89
CA MET A 1 15.29 -14.64 -7.53
C MET A 1 14.11 -14.27 -6.65
N GLY A 2 13.94 -12.97 -6.34
CA GLY A 2 12.77 -12.49 -5.61
C GLY A 2 11.47 -12.72 -6.40
N ARG A 3 10.33 -12.83 -5.71
CA ARG A 3 9.01 -12.94 -6.36
C ARG A 3 8.69 -11.65 -7.09
N SER A 4 7.92 -11.70 -8.18
CA SER A 4 7.41 -10.48 -8.80
C SER A 4 6.32 -9.86 -7.92
N VAL A 5 6.38 -8.54 -7.78
CA VAL A 5 5.48 -7.74 -6.94
C VAL A 5 4.87 -6.63 -7.77
N CYS A 6 3.55 -6.45 -7.70
CA CYS A 6 2.85 -5.29 -8.21
C CYS A 6 2.29 -4.48 -7.03
N ILE A 7 2.63 -3.20 -6.97
CA ILE A 7 2.04 -2.26 -6.01
C ILE A 7 0.93 -1.50 -6.73
N VAL A 8 -0.27 -1.56 -6.19
CA VAL A 8 -1.48 -0.91 -6.72
C VAL A 8 -1.80 0.30 -5.85
N ILE A 9 -1.94 1.46 -6.48
CA ILE A 9 -2.28 2.74 -5.85
C ILE A 9 -3.53 3.30 -6.52
N PRO A 10 -4.70 3.17 -5.92
CA PRO A 10 -5.87 3.92 -6.36
C PRO A 10 -5.70 5.39 -6.00
N SER A 11 -5.93 6.29 -6.95
CA SER A 11 -5.75 7.73 -6.75
C SER A 11 -6.83 8.54 -7.43
N VAL A 12 -7.34 9.55 -6.73
CA VAL A 12 -8.31 10.50 -7.25
C VAL A 12 -8.02 11.91 -6.73
N GLY A 13 -7.51 12.78 -7.60
CA GLY A 13 -7.37 14.21 -7.30
C GLY A 13 -6.16 14.64 -6.47
N ASN A 14 -5.40 13.72 -5.88
CA ASN A 14 -4.31 13.99 -4.92
C ASN A 14 -2.92 14.04 -5.59
N ALA A 15 -2.78 14.78 -6.69
CA ALA A 15 -1.55 14.72 -7.50
C ALA A 15 -0.25 15.08 -6.76
N ASN A 16 -0.30 15.97 -5.77
CA ASN A 16 0.90 16.36 -5.00
C ASN A 16 1.32 15.26 -4.03
N GLU A 17 0.38 14.76 -3.25
CA GLU A 17 0.57 13.68 -2.29
C GLU A 17 1.01 12.41 -3.01
N LEU A 18 0.34 12.07 -4.12
CA LEU A 18 0.72 10.96 -4.97
C LEU A 18 2.17 11.08 -5.45
N GLY A 19 2.63 12.27 -5.84
CA GLY A 19 4.03 12.48 -6.24
C GLY A 19 5.00 12.06 -5.15
N ILE A 20 4.75 12.44 -3.91
CA ILE A 20 5.57 12.10 -2.73
C ILE A 20 5.50 10.58 -2.44
N ALA A 21 4.31 9.99 -2.49
CA ALA A 21 4.11 8.56 -2.33
C ALA A 21 4.91 7.76 -3.36
N LEU A 22 4.82 8.12 -4.64
CA LEU A 22 5.54 7.46 -5.73
C LEU A 22 7.06 7.56 -5.57
N ASP A 23 7.59 8.71 -5.12
CA ASP A 23 9.02 8.87 -4.86
C ASP A 23 9.49 7.90 -3.76
N SER A 24 8.69 7.69 -2.71
CA SER A 24 8.99 6.73 -1.65
C SER A 24 8.96 5.27 -2.14
N LEU A 25 8.06 4.95 -3.07
CA LEU A 25 7.95 3.63 -3.68
C LEU A 25 9.08 3.34 -4.67
N MET A 26 9.52 4.33 -5.43
CA MET A 26 10.67 4.19 -6.32
C MET A 26 12.00 4.03 -5.56
N ALA A 27 12.04 4.42 -4.29
CA ALA A 27 13.21 4.28 -3.41
C ALA A 27 13.31 2.90 -2.72
N GLN A 28 12.46 1.93 -3.06
CA GLN A 28 12.47 0.60 -2.45
C GLN A 28 13.75 -0.17 -2.74
N THR A 29 14.26 -0.89 -1.73
CA THR A 29 15.48 -1.70 -1.81
C THR A 29 15.22 -3.16 -2.23
N TYR A 30 14.03 -3.46 -2.71
CA TYR A 30 13.63 -4.81 -3.09
C TYR A 30 14.36 -5.31 -4.35
N TYR A 31 14.92 -6.53 -4.29
CA TYR A 31 15.72 -7.10 -5.38
C TYR A 31 14.93 -7.91 -6.42
N GLY A 32 13.64 -8.13 -6.20
CA GLY A 32 12.78 -8.83 -7.16
C GLY A 32 12.22 -7.87 -8.21
N PRO A 33 11.56 -8.41 -9.26
CA PRO A 33 10.79 -7.58 -10.18
C PRO A 33 9.70 -6.80 -9.43
N LEU A 34 9.71 -5.47 -9.58
CA LEU A 34 8.77 -4.57 -8.91
C LEU A 34 8.07 -3.70 -9.95
N GLU A 35 6.75 -3.77 -9.99
CA GLU A 35 5.88 -2.93 -10.80
C GLU A 35 5.07 -2.01 -9.86
N VAL A 36 4.93 -0.74 -10.22
CA VAL A 36 4.06 0.21 -9.53
C VAL A 36 2.99 0.66 -10.52
N VAL A 37 1.74 0.51 -10.14
CA VAL A 37 0.58 0.83 -10.96
C VAL A 37 -0.31 1.82 -10.22
N VAL A 38 -0.52 2.97 -10.82
CA VAL A 38 -1.52 3.95 -10.37
C VAL A 38 -2.81 3.71 -11.15
N VAL A 39 -3.93 3.65 -10.46
CA VAL A 39 -5.25 3.45 -11.07
C VAL A 39 -6.21 4.56 -10.64
N GLY A 40 -6.88 5.18 -11.58
CA GLY A 40 -7.81 6.28 -11.34
C GLY A 40 -8.47 6.80 -12.61
N PRO A 41 -9.32 7.83 -12.50
CA PRO A 41 -10.02 8.39 -13.64
C PRO A 41 -9.08 8.84 -14.76
N GLY A 42 -9.44 8.61 -16.00
CA GLY A 42 -8.58 8.87 -17.17
C GLY A 42 -8.09 10.32 -17.30
N GLY A 43 -8.86 11.28 -16.77
CA GLY A 43 -8.51 12.71 -16.74
C GLY A 43 -7.83 13.16 -15.42
N ASP A 44 -7.50 12.24 -14.52
CA ASP A 44 -6.91 12.57 -13.23
C ASP A 44 -5.50 13.18 -13.38
N PRO A 45 -5.19 14.27 -12.61
CA PRO A 45 -3.85 14.87 -12.64
C PRO A 45 -2.75 13.93 -12.14
N GLY A 46 -3.09 12.88 -11.38
CA GLY A 46 -2.17 11.82 -10.94
C GLY A 46 -1.56 11.04 -12.10
N ARG A 47 -2.24 10.97 -13.26
CA ARG A 47 -1.67 10.38 -14.48
C ARG A 47 -0.31 10.97 -14.83
N LYS A 48 -0.19 12.30 -14.80
CA LYS A 48 1.08 12.99 -15.10
C LYS A 48 2.17 12.66 -14.09
N GLN A 49 1.81 12.47 -12.83
CA GLN A 49 2.76 12.07 -11.77
C GLN A 49 3.31 10.67 -12.02
N ALA A 50 2.47 9.73 -12.41
CA ALA A 50 2.91 8.37 -12.75
C ALA A 50 3.77 8.36 -14.02
N GLU A 51 3.26 8.93 -15.12
CA GLU A 51 3.92 8.90 -16.42
C GLU A 51 5.27 9.63 -16.42
N SER A 52 5.41 10.76 -15.70
CA SER A 52 6.68 11.48 -15.57
C SER A 52 7.78 10.69 -14.86
N ARG A 53 7.42 9.67 -14.11
CA ARG A 53 8.32 8.74 -13.41
C ARG A 53 8.50 7.41 -14.16
N GLY A 54 7.92 7.29 -15.36
CA GLY A 54 7.95 6.04 -16.14
C GLY A 54 7.08 4.92 -15.53
N LEU A 55 6.14 5.27 -14.65
CA LEU A 55 5.23 4.34 -14.02
C LEU A 55 3.94 4.19 -14.83
N ARG A 56 3.28 3.05 -14.66
CA ARG A 56 2.06 2.72 -15.36
C ARG A 56 0.86 3.40 -14.71
N PHE A 57 0.04 4.06 -15.51
CA PHE A 57 -1.27 4.57 -15.11
C PHE A 57 -2.36 3.78 -15.85
N ILE A 58 -3.38 3.33 -15.11
CA ILE A 58 -4.54 2.63 -15.64
C ILE A 58 -5.77 3.50 -15.43
N ASP A 59 -6.54 3.71 -16.51
CA ASP A 59 -7.84 4.33 -16.44
C ASP A 59 -8.83 3.37 -15.77
N ASP A 60 -9.48 3.83 -14.71
CA ASP A 60 -10.45 3.04 -13.95
C ASP A 60 -11.82 2.86 -14.65
N ALA A 61 -11.92 3.35 -15.90
CA ALA A 61 -13.12 3.27 -16.73
C ALA A 61 -14.39 3.82 -16.05
N GLY A 62 -14.23 4.79 -15.15
CA GLY A 62 -15.33 5.38 -14.38
C GLY A 62 -15.80 4.53 -13.22
N SER A 63 -14.88 3.76 -12.63
CA SER A 63 -15.16 3.00 -11.40
C SER A 63 -15.73 3.92 -10.31
N ARG A 64 -16.63 3.36 -9.49
CA ARG A 64 -17.28 4.14 -8.43
C ARG A 64 -16.69 3.91 -7.04
N THR A 65 -15.85 2.90 -6.92
CA THR A 65 -15.28 2.49 -5.64
C THR A 65 -13.80 2.21 -5.77
N ARG A 66 -13.08 2.38 -4.65
CA ARG A 66 -11.69 1.96 -4.53
C ARG A 66 -11.49 0.48 -4.89
N ALA A 67 -12.44 -0.37 -4.51
CA ALA A 67 -12.38 -1.80 -4.78
C ALA A 67 -12.44 -2.10 -6.29
N ASP A 68 -13.32 -1.41 -7.02
CA ASP A 68 -13.43 -1.59 -8.48
C ASP A 68 -12.13 -1.18 -9.18
N ALA A 69 -11.56 -0.03 -8.81
CA ALA A 69 -10.28 0.44 -9.32
C ALA A 69 -9.14 -0.55 -9.03
N CYS A 70 -9.08 -1.08 -7.80
CA CYS A 70 -8.10 -2.11 -7.44
C CYS A 70 -8.27 -3.40 -8.26
N ASN A 71 -9.50 -3.84 -8.52
CA ASN A 71 -9.76 -5.02 -9.33
C ASN A 71 -9.30 -4.83 -10.78
N ILE A 72 -9.53 -3.66 -11.37
CA ILE A 72 -9.03 -3.33 -12.71
C ILE A 72 -7.50 -3.42 -12.76
N ALA A 73 -6.82 -2.90 -11.74
CA ALA A 73 -5.37 -3.01 -11.66
C ALA A 73 -4.91 -4.47 -11.47
N LEU A 74 -5.60 -5.25 -10.63
CA LEU A 74 -5.32 -6.68 -10.43
C LEU A 74 -5.42 -7.47 -11.74
N ASP A 75 -6.44 -7.23 -12.54
CA ASP A 75 -6.63 -7.93 -13.81
C ASP A 75 -5.56 -7.57 -14.85
N SER A 76 -4.83 -6.50 -14.64
CA SER A 76 -3.80 -5.97 -15.54
C SER A 76 -2.38 -6.42 -15.23
N THR A 77 -2.13 -7.16 -14.15
CA THR A 77 -0.81 -7.64 -13.74
C THR A 77 -0.74 -9.16 -13.64
N GLU A 78 0.43 -9.72 -13.88
CA GLU A 78 0.76 -11.16 -13.71
C GLU A 78 1.73 -11.40 -12.55
N SER A 79 1.91 -10.41 -11.69
CA SER A 79 2.84 -10.51 -10.55
C SER A 79 2.39 -11.57 -9.54
N ASN A 80 3.36 -12.26 -8.91
CA ASN A 80 3.09 -13.31 -7.92
C ASN A 80 2.46 -12.77 -6.64
N LEU A 81 2.83 -11.55 -6.28
CA LEU A 81 2.33 -10.85 -5.10
C LEU A 81 1.75 -9.50 -5.54
N VAL A 82 0.66 -9.11 -4.90
CA VAL A 82 0.06 -7.78 -5.08
C VAL A 82 0.03 -7.06 -3.74
N MET A 83 0.45 -5.81 -3.74
CA MET A 83 0.46 -4.93 -2.58
C MET A 83 -0.47 -3.76 -2.82
N PHE A 84 -1.12 -3.30 -1.76
CA PHE A 84 -1.99 -2.13 -1.81
C PHE A 84 -1.49 -1.05 -0.86
N THR A 85 -1.51 0.18 -1.35
CA THR A 85 -1.27 1.39 -0.55
C THR A 85 -2.15 2.52 -1.08
N ASP A 86 -2.19 3.64 -0.38
CA ASP A 86 -2.94 4.82 -0.79
C ASP A 86 -2.02 5.89 -1.38
N ASP A 87 -2.58 6.91 -2.01
CA ASP A 87 -1.85 7.94 -2.75
C ASP A 87 -1.27 9.06 -1.87
N ASP A 88 -1.53 9.01 -0.56
CA ASP A 88 -1.06 9.95 0.45
C ASP A 88 -0.11 9.32 1.50
N VAL A 89 0.42 8.12 1.21
CA VAL A 89 1.25 7.34 2.12
C VAL A 89 2.73 7.40 1.75
N ILE A 90 3.60 7.64 2.72
CA ILE A 90 5.05 7.52 2.59
C ILE A 90 5.50 6.19 3.20
N VAL A 91 6.14 5.34 2.41
CA VAL A 91 6.60 4.03 2.85
C VAL A 91 8.11 4.00 3.14
N PRO A 92 8.58 3.23 4.14
CA PRO A 92 10.01 2.99 4.36
C PRO A 92 10.66 2.31 3.15
N LYS A 93 11.96 2.52 2.95
CA LYS A 93 12.72 1.95 1.81
C LYS A 93 12.71 0.42 1.76
N ASP A 94 12.52 -0.23 2.88
CA ASP A 94 12.49 -1.69 3.06
C ASP A 94 11.06 -2.25 3.20
N TRP A 95 10.04 -1.46 2.87
CA TRP A 95 8.64 -1.81 3.05
C TRP A 95 8.22 -3.06 2.26
N VAL A 96 8.58 -3.10 0.97
CA VAL A 96 8.29 -4.26 0.10
C VAL A 96 8.98 -5.51 0.64
N GLU A 97 10.25 -5.42 1.02
CA GLU A 97 11.02 -6.54 1.56
C GLU A 97 10.42 -7.04 2.88
N LYS A 98 10.06 -6.14 3.79
CA LYS A 98 9.47 -6.47 5.10
C LYS A 98 8.15 -7.23 4.98
N LEU A 99 7.30 -6.90 4.02
CA LEU A 99 6.05 -7.62 3.82
C LEU A 99 6.26 -8.90 3.03
N THR A 100 7.08 -8.88 1.97
CA THR A 100 7.20 -10.02 1.05
C THR A 100 7.97 -11.19 1.63
N ARG A 101 8.88 -11.00 2.58
CA ARG A 101 9.65 -12.07 3.24
C ARG A 101 8.76 -13.16 3.86
N TRP A 102 7.57 -12.79 4.33
CA TRP A 102 6.66 -13.70 5.00
C TRP A 102 5.99 -14.70 4.05
N PHE A 103 5.97 -14.41 2.76
CA PHE A 103 5.44 -15.33 1.75
C PHE A 103 6.38 -16.49 1.41
N GLU A 104 7.55 -16.58 2.04
CA GLU A 104 8.35 -17.83 2.04
C GLU A 104 7.58 -18.96 2.72
N ARG A 105 6.74 -18.64 3.68
CA ARG A 105 5.83 -19.57 4.34
C ARG A 105 4.61 -19.79 3.44
N SER A 106 4.35 -21.02 3.04
CA SER A 106 3.29 -21.38 2.08
C SER A 106 1.88 -21.11 2.60
N GLU A 107 1.71 -21.20 3.92
CA GLU A 107 0.45 -20.96 4.62
C GLU A 107 0.05 -19.47 4.67
N VAL A 108 0.97 -18.56 4.41
CA VAL A 108 0.71 -17.12 4.43
C VAL A 108 0.07 -16.69 3.12
N ALA A 109 -1.20 -16.31 3.14
CA ALA A 109 -1.96 -15.81 2.00
C ALA A 109 -1.93 -14.27 1.90
N GLY A 110 -1.88 -13.58 3.03
CA GLY A 110 -1.81 -12.12 3.09
C GLY A 110 -1.02 -11.64 4.29
N VAL A 111 -0.41 -10.47 4.17
CA VAL A 111 0.37 -9.80 5.23
C VAL A 111 0.01 -8.33 5.23
N GLY A 112 -0.10 -7.74 6.40
CA GLY A 112 -0.27 -6.29 6.55
C GLY A 112 0.66 -5.74 7.62
N GLY A 113 0.80 -4.44 7.63
CA GLY A 113 1.57 -3.72 8.63
C GLY A 113 0.78 -2.57 9.24
N PRO A 114 1.33 -1.94 10.29
CA PRO A 114 0.70 -0.79 10.91
C PRO A 114 0.80 0.47 10.04
N ASN A 115 -0.08 1.42 10.32
CA ASN A 115 -0.07 2.74 9.70
C ASN A 115 0.09 3.78 10.81
N PHE A 116 1.08 4.66 10.66
CA PHE A 116 1.38 5.73 11.60
C PHE A 116 1.57 7.05 10.87
N ALA A 117 1.24 8.15 11.52
CA ALA A 117 1.63 9.47 11.05
C ALA A 117 3.18 9.60 11.05
N PRO A 118 3.78 10.32 10.08
CA PRO A 118 5.22 10.55 10.07
C PRO A 118 5.65 11.26 11.36
N PRO A 119 6.58 10.68 12.15
CA PRO A 119 6.92 11.21 13.47
C PRO A 119 7.51 12.62 13.42
N GLU A 120 8.18 12.99 12.34
CA GLU A 120 8.88 14.27 12.19
C GLU A 120 7.94 15.46 11.98
N ASN A 121 6.70 15.23 11.54
CA ASN A 121 5.72 16.26 11.23
C ASN A 121 4.36 16.01 11.89
N SER A 122 4.25 15.02 12.78
CA SER A 122 2.97 14.69 13.41
C SER A 122 2.55 15.75 14.41
N THR A 123 1.33 16.26 14.25
CA THR A 123 0.68 17.10 15.23
C THR A 123 0.28 16.28 16.46
N LEU A 124 0.02 16.95 17.59
CA LEU A 124 -0.52 16.28 18.79
C LEU A 124 -1.82 15.51 18.48
N GLN A 125 -2.67 16.04 17.59
CA GLN A 125 -3.91 15.37 17.16
C GLN A 125 -3.62 14.07 16.42
N GLN A 126 -2.67 14.05 15.49
CA GLN A 126 -2.26 12.85 14.77
C GLN A 126 -1.68 11.81 15.72
N GLN A 127 -0.86 12.20 16.68
CA GLN A 127 -0.31 11.29 17.70
C GLN A 127 -1.43 10.66 18.56
N ILE A 128 -2.44 11.44 18.94
CA ILE A 128 -3.61 10.93 19.67
C ILE A 128 -4.39 9.92 18.82
N ILE A 129 -4.55 10.19 17.52
CA ILE A 129 -5.20 9.28 16.58
C ILE A 129 -4.42 7.99 16.46
N ASP A 130 -3.09 8.05 16.28
CA ASP A 130 -2.23 6.87 16.18
C ASP A 130 -2.33 6.00 17.44
N VAL A 131 -2.25 6.61 18.63
CA VAL A 131 -2.44 5.89 19.89
C VAL A 131 -3.84 5.25 19.98
N SER A 132 -4.86 5.95 19.49
CA SER A 132 -6.22 5.41 19.46
C SER A 132 -6.33 4.19 18.53
N PHE A 133 -5.69 4.22 17.37
CA PHE A 133 -5.64 3.09 16.45
C PHE A 133 -4.82 1.89 16.97
N CYS A 134 -3.94 2.09 17.94
CA CYS A 134 -3.27 1.00 18.65
C CYS A 134 -4.20 0.26 19.64
N SER A 135 -5.33 0.85 20.00
CA SER A 135 -6.26 0.29 20.99
C SER A 135 -7.24 -0.69 20.37
N LYS A 136 -7.30 -1.92 20.90
CA LYS A 136 -8.31 -2.95 20.50
C LYS A 136 -9.74 -2.47 20.68
N ILE A 137 -9.99 -1.58 21.65
CA ILE A 137 -11.32 -1.07 21.95
C ILE A 137 -11.78 -0.09 20.86
N PHE A 138 -10.93 0.88 20.51
CA PHE A 138 -11.28 1.89 19.51
C PHE A 138 -11.30 1.37 18.08
N THR A 139 -10.56 0.32 17.77
CA THR A 139 -10.49 -0.27 16.44
C THR A 139 -11.38 -1.50 16.27
N ALA A 140 -12.26 -1.81 17.24
CA ALA A 140 -13.11 -3.00 17.23
C ALA A 140 -12.30 -4.30 16.96
N GLY A 141 -11.06 -4.36 17.46
CA GLY A 141 -10.18 -5.52 17.29
C GLY A 141 -9.36 -5.54 15.98
N THR A 142 -9.52 -4.57 15.08
CA THR A 142 -8.66 -4.48 13.89
C THR A 142 -7.23 -4.10 14.25
N ASN A 143 -6.25 -4.50 13.43
CA ASN A 143 -4.83 -4.26 13.67
C ASN A 143 -4.30 -3.02 12.96
N TYR A 144 -5.09 -1.97 12.84
CA TYR A 144 -4.77 -0.80 12.03
C TYR A 144 -3.49 -0.09 12.44
N GLY A 145 -3.24 0.06 13.74
CA GLY A 145 -2.07 0.78 14.27
C GLY A 145 -1.17 -0.07 15.17
N ARG A 146 -1.31 -1.41 15.22
CA ARG A 146 -0.51 -2.24 16.12
C ARG A 146 0.67 -2.88 15.40
N MET A 147 1.85 -2.73 16.02
CA MET A 147 3.01 -3.55 15.66
C MET A 147 2.94 -4.85 16.46
N GLY A 148 3.08 -5.99 15.78
CA GLY A 148 3.28 -7.27 16.46
C GLY A 148 4.62 -7.25 17.20
N GLU A 149 4.66 -7.84 18.39
CA GLU A 149 5.91 -8.07 19.12
C GLU A 149 6.62 -9.30 18.53
N GLY A 150 7.41 -9.07 17.46
CA GLY A 150 8.23 -10.13 16.88
C GLY A 150 7.71 -10.69 15.56
N ASP A 151 7.31 -11.97 15.53
CA ASP A 151 6.85 -12.68 14.34
C ASP A 151 5.41 -12.33 13.93
N LEU A 152 4.90 -13.00 12.88
CA LEU A 152 3.52 -12.83 12.41
C LEU A 152 2.50 -13.10 13.51
N GLU A 153 1.54 -12.22 13.64
CA GLU A 153 0.30 -12.43 14.39
C GLU A 153 -0.84 -12.72 13.41
N GLU A 154 -1.62 -13.76 13.64
CA GLU A 154 -2.80 -14.05 12.85
C GLU A 154 -3.91 -13.04 13.19
N VAL A 155 -4.53 -12.47 12.17
CA VAL A 155 -5.53 -11.40 12.32
C VAL A 155 -6.74 -11.66 11.41
N GLU A 156 -7.89 -11.16 11.81
CA GLU A 156 -9.14 -11.31 11.03
C GLU A 156 -9.17 -10.37 9.81
N GLN A 157 -8.46 -9.22 9.88
CA GLN A 157 -8.47 -8.20 8.83
C GLN A 157 -7.10 -7.55 8.67
N LEU A 158 -6.73 -7.27 7.42
CA LEU A 158 -5.56 -6.48 7.07
C LEU A 158 -5.99 -5.06 6.65
N PRO A 159 -5.20 -4.02 7.00
CA PRO A 159 -5.46 -2.67 6.53
C PRO A 159 -5.32 -2.59 5.00
N GLY A 160 -6.28 -1.98 4.31
CA GLY A 160 -6.23 -1.84 2.85
C GLY A 160 -5.08 -0.96 2.34
N VAL A 161 -4.55 -0.09 3.21
CA VAL A 161 -3.50 0.88 2.88
C VAL A 161 -2.07 0.30 3.05
N ASN A 162 -1.92 -0.79 3.78
CA ASN A 162 -0.61 -1.41 4.04
C ASN A 162 -0.76 -2.92 4.08
N SER A 163 -0.92 -3.52 2.91
CA SER A 163 -1.18 -4.95 2.78
C SER A 163 -0.56 -5.53 1.52
N ALA A 164 -0.22 -6.82 1.60
CA ALA A 164 0.30 -7.63 0.52
C ALA A 164 -0.45 -8.96 0.49
N TYR A 165 -0.70 -9.49 -0.70
CA TYR A 165 -1.42 -10.75 -0.90
C TYR A 165 -0.73 -11.62 -1.93
N ARG A 166 -0.85 -12.93 -1.74
CA ARG A 166 -0.52 -13.91 -2.78
C ARG A 166 -1.64 -13.91 -3.83
N ARG A 167 -1.26 -13.86 -5.08
CA ARG A 167 -2.18 -13.97 -6.21
C ARG A 167 -2.42 -15.42 -6.61
#